data_f69e8c57921b51f41fa0f806ac4382da
#
_entry.id   f69e8c57921b51f41fa0f806ac4382da
#
_cell.length_a   1.000
_cell.length_b   1.000
_cell.length_c   1.000
_cell.angle_alpha   90.00
_cell.angle_beta   90.00
_cell.angle_gamma   90.00
#
_symmetry.space_group_name_H-M   'P 1'
#
loop_
_entity.id
_entity.type
_entity.pdbx_description
1 polymer ?
#
loop_
_entity_poly.entity_id
_entity_poly.type
_entity_poly.pdbx_seq_one_letter_code
_entity_poly.pdbx_strand_id
1 'polypeptide(L)'
;MDVVKEVKLLKYQMSLMKHMINPEEHPFFMFAIDHEFEENQVQAFLKILGVFSCRIKGEDISVWYQDDQLFSPFNLELDKLYVSEQPTVEELKSVGAKIFYQEFELEYLLCSLKKQFIQTEVCDFFLQCLKPGSK
;
A
#
# COMPACT_ATOMS: atom_id res chain seq x y z
N MET A 1 29.39 3.34 21.11
CA MET A 1 28.25 2.62 20.52
C MET A 1 28.59 2.21 19.09
N ASP A 2 28.46 0.93 18.78
CA ASP A 2 28.75 0.41 17.44
C ASP A 2 27.43 0.23 16.69
N VAL A 3 27.10 1.16 15.80
CA VAL A 3 25.85 1.13 15.05
C VAL A 3 25.76 -0.10 14.15
N VAL A 4 26.87 -0.50 13.52
CA VAL A 4 26.88 -1.67 12.64
C VAL A 4 26.53 -2.92 13.42
N LYS A 5 27.09 -3.07 14.61
CA LYS A 5 26.81 -4.22 15.47
C LYS A 5 25.35 -4.23 15.92
N GLU A 6 24.82 -3.06 16.27
CA GLU A 6 23.42 -2.93 16.68
C GLU A 6 22.46 -3.25 15.54
N VAL A 7 22.78 -2.80 14.32
CA VAL A 7 21.95 -3.11 13.15
C VAL A 7 21.95 -4.61 12.88
N LYS A 8 23.12 -5.28 13.00
CA LYS A 8 23.19 -6.73 12.83
C LYS A 8 22.34 -7.45 13.86
N LEU A 9 22.37 -6.98 15.11
CA LEU A 9 21.56 -7.57 16.16
C LEU A 9 20.09 -7.41 15.88
N LEU A 10 19.66 -6.19 15.48
CA LEU A 10 18.28 -5.94 15.15
C LEU A 10 17.79 -6.80 13.98
N LYS A 11 18.62 -6.95 12.94
CA LYS A 11 18.29 -7.82 11.81
C LYS A 11 18.09 -9.27 12.24
N TYR A 12 18.96 -9.75 13.11
CA TYR A 12 18.85 -11.10 13.64
C TYR A 12 17.57 -11.26 14.47
N GLN A 13 17.30 -10.29 15.34
CA GLN A 13 16.10 -10.33 16.18
C GLN A 13 14.84 -10.30 15.32
N MET A 14 14.81 -9.50 14.25
CA MET A 14 13.69 -9.48 13.31
C MET A 14 13.53 -10.82 12.61
N SER A 15 14.64 -11.45 12.24
CA SER A 15 14.60 -12.78 11.63
C SER A 15 13.96 -13.80 12.57
N LEU A 16 14.30 -13.75 13.84
CA LEU A 16 13.69 -14.63 14.85
C LEU A 16 12.20 -14.35 14.97
N MET A 17 11.81 -13.09 15.01
CA MET A 17 10.40 -12.72 15.13
C MET A 17 9.59 -13.19 13.93
N LYS A 18 10.17 -13.16 12.74
CA LYS A 18 9.49 -13.65 11.53
C LYS A 18 9.14 -15.14 11.64
N HIS A 19 10.01 -15.92 12.28
CA HIS A 19 9.71 -17.33 12.49
C HIS A 19 8.61 -17.57 13.50
N MET A 20 8.36 -16.60 14.38
CA MET A 20 7.35 -16.71 15.43
C MET A 20 5.98 -16.25 14.96
N ILE A 21 5.90 -15.47 13.88
CA ILE A 21 4.67 -14.92 13.36
C ILE A 21 4.08 -15.88 12.33
N ASN A 22 2.77 -16.10 12.42
CA ASN A 22 2.05 -16.84 11.40
C ASN A 22 1.80 -15.90 10.21
N PRO A 23 2.44 -16.14 9.05
CA PRO A 23 2.27 -15.24 7.91
C PRO A 23 0.83 -15.21 7.37
N GLU A 24 0.01 -16.21 7.68
CA GLU A 24 -1.37 -16.22 7.27
C GLU A 24 -2.25 -15.25 8.06
N GLU A 25 -1.80 -14.86 9.27
CA GLU A 25 -2.55 -13.91 10.08
C GLU A 25 -2.27 -12.44 9.71
N HIS A 26 -1.04 -12.17 9.27
CA HIS A 26 -0.62 -10.80 8.94
C HIS A 26 0.13 -10.77 7.60
N PRO A 27 -0.53 -11.19 6.52
CA PRO A 27 0.16 -11.32 5.22
C PRO A 27 0.67 -9.99 4.67
N PHE A 28 -0.06 -8.88 4.89
CA PHE A 28 0.41 -7.59 4.39
C PHE A 28 1.64 -7.11 5.16
N PHE A 29 1.64 -7.26 6.48
CA PHE A 29 2.81 -6.85 7.26
C PHE A 29 4.03 -7.67 6.86
N MET A 30 3.85 -8.96 6.64
CA MET A 30 4.94 -9.81 6.17
C MET A 30 5.41 -9.39 4.77
N PHE A 31 4.48 -9.06 3.90
CA PHE A 31 4.80 -8.55 2.56
C PHE A 31 5.65 -7.29 2.64
N ALA A 32 5.26 -6.35 3.51
CA ALA A 32 5.98 -5.10 3.69
C ALA A 32 7.40 -5.33 4.23
N ILE A 33 7.54 -6.27 5.17
CA ILE A 33 8.85 -6.62 5.72
C ILE A 33 9.73 -7.24 4.63
N ASP A 34 9.20 -8.19 3.89
CA ASP A 34 9.96 -8.90 2.86
C ASP A 34 10.40 -7.99 1.73
N HIS A 35 9.60 -6.97 1.41
CA HIS A 35 9.93 -6.01 0.35
C HIS A 35 10.66 -4.78 0.88
N GLU A 36 10.90 -4.72 2.19
CA GLU A 36 11.58 -3.60 2.84
C GLU A 36 10.88 -2.26 2.60
N PHE A 37 9.56 -2.27 2.66
CA PHE A 37 8.78 -1.04 2.53
C PHE A 37 9.01 -0.15 3.75
N GLU A 38 9.19 1.14 3.51
CA GLU A 38 9.37 2.12 4.58
C GLU A 38 8.01 2.58 5.10
N GLU A 39 8.01 3.11 6.33
CA GLU A 39 6.78 3.54 6.98
C GLU A 39 6.02 4.57 6.14
N ASN A 40 6.72 5.57 5.61
CA ASN A 40 6.07 6.60 4.81
C ASN A 40 5.47 6.05 3.52
N GLN A 41 6.10 5.03 2.94
CA GLN A 41 5.57 4.38 1.74
C GLN A 41 4.25 3.67 2.06
N VAL A 42 4.24 2.91 3.14
CA VAL A 42 3.04 2.17 3.55
C VAL A 42 1.91 3.14 3.88
N GLN A 43 2.20 4.17 4.66
CA GLN A 43 1.19 5.15 5.04
C GLN A 43 0.61 5.88 3.83
N ALA A 44 1.47 6.29 2.89
CA ALA A 44 1.02 6.97 1.68
C ALA A 44 0.15 6.06 0.83
N PHE A 45 0.55 4.81 0.65
CA PHE A 45 -0.21 3.88 -0.16
C PHE A 45 -1.58 3.57 0.45
N LEU A 46 -1.63 3.38 1.77
CA LEU A 46 -2.90 3.14 2.44
C LEU A 46 -3.83 4.35 2.35
N LYS A 47 -3.29 5.56 2.42
CA LYS A 47 -4.09 6.76 2.22
C LYS A 47 -4.62 6.85 0.79
N ILE A 48 -3.81 6.48 -0.20
CA ILE A 48 -4.25 6.42 -1.59
C ILE A 48 -5.46 5.48 -1.72
N LEU A 49 -5.37 4.30 -1.10
CA LEU A 49 -6.47 3.35 -1.13
C LEU A 49 -7.73 3.93 -0.48
N GLY A 50 -7.56 4.71 0.59
CA GLY A 50 -8.67 5.41 1.23
C GLY A 50 -9.34 6.41 0.30
N VAL A 51 -8.55 7.20 -0.42
CA VAL A 51 -9.05 8.14 -1.41
C VAL A 51 -9.80 7.39 -2.52
N PHE A 52 -9.21 6.32 -3.02
CA PHE A 52 -9.84 5.51 -4.07
C PHE A 52 -11.14 4.86 -3.58
N SER A 53 -11.19 4.47 -2.30
CA SER A 53 -12.43 3.95 -1.71
C SER A 53 -13.55 4.99 -1.81
N CYS A 54 -13.25 6.24 -1.47
CA CYS A 54 -14.23 7.31 -1.57
C CYS A 54 -14.68 7.54 -3.02
N ARG A 55 -13.74 7.47 -3.95
CA ARG A 55 -14.06 7.64 -5.38
C ARG A 55 -14.96 6.51 -5.89
N ILE A 56 -14.69 5.27 -5.45
CA ILE A 56 -15.51 4.11 -5.84
C ILE A 56 -16.93 4.24 -5.29
N LYS A 57 -17.06 4.70 -4.05
CA LYS A 57 -18.37 4.84 -3.38
C LYS A 57 -19.09 6.12 -3.73
N GLY A 58 -18.43 7.04 -4.42
CA GLY A 58 -19.01 8.35 -4.73
C GLY A 58 -19.11 9.28 -3.54
N GLU A 59 -18.28 9.04 -2.51
CA GLU A 59 -18.26 9.86 -1.32
C GLU A 59 -17.42 11.12 -1.52
N ASP A 60 -17.61 12.09 -0.63
CA ASP A 60 -16.87 13.34 -0.66
C ASP A 60 -15.40 13.10 -0.34
N ILE A 61 -14.53 13.47 -1.26
CA ILE A 61 -13.08 13.29 -1.08
C ILE A 61 -12.39 14.49 -0.43
N SER A 62 -13.13 15.61 -0.24
CA SER A 62 -12.53 16.84 0.28
C SER A 62 -11.87 16.65 1.65
N VAL A 63 -12.35 15.70 2.44
CA VAL A 63 -11.78 15.39 3.75
C VAL A 63 -10.31 14.96 3.66
N TRP A 64 -9.91 14.41 2.52
CA TRP A 64 -8.55 13.91 2.33
C TRP A 64 -7.55 14.99 1.91
N TYR A 65 -8.04 16.14 1.48
CA TYR A 65 -7.19 17.25 1.03
C TYR A 65 -6.34 17.88 2.12
N GLN A 66 -6.66 17.62 3.38
CA GLN A 66 -6.07 18.35 4.49
C GLN A 66 -4.65 17.93 4.84
N ASP A 67 -4.15 16.84 4.26
CA ASP A 67 -2.84 16.32 4.60
C ASP A 67 -2.08 15.92 3.33
N ASP A 68 -1.49 16.91 2.69
CA ASP A 68 -0.70 16.70 1.48
C ASP A 68 0.75 16.30 1.79
N GLN A 69 1.19 16.50 3.02
CA GLN A 69 2.59 16.24 3.40
C GLN A 69 2.98 14.79 3.24
N LEU A 70 2.02 13.89 3.45
CA LEU A 70 2.26 12.46 3.30
C LEU A 70 2.66 12.09 1.87
N PHE A 71 2.15 12.81 0.88
CA PHE A 71 2.41 12.54 -0.52
C PHE A 71 3.58 13.33 -1.09
N SER A 72 4.07 14.34 -0.39
CA SER A 72 5.07 15.25 -0.96
C SER A 72 6.37 14.56 -1.36
N PRO A 73 6.88 13.54 -0.64
CA PRO A 73 8.11 12.87 -1.07
C PRO A 73 7.97 12.06 -2.35
N PHE A 74 6.73 11.77 -2.78
CA PHE A 74 6.48 10.84 -3.88
C PHE A 74 6.09 11.52 -5.17
N ASN A 75 6.01 12.85 -5.18
CA ASN A 75 5.74 13.64 -6.37
C ASN A 75 4.43 13.21 -7.07
N LEU A 76 3.38 13.03 -6.28
CA LEU A 76 2.08 12.64 -6.80
C LEU A 76 1.31 13.87 -7.31
N GLU A 77 0.56 13.68 -8.40
CA GLU A 77 -0.29 14.72 -8.95
C GLU A 77 -1.62 14.74 -8.21
N LEU A 78 -1.74 15.63 -7.23
CA LEU A 78 -2.92 15.68 -6.37
C LEU A 78 -4.19 16.02 -7.14
N ASP A 79 -4.08 16.85 -8.16
CA ASP A 79 -5.23 17.22 -8.99
C ASP A 79 -5.88 16.00 -9.65
N LYS A 80 -5.07 15.02 -10.03
CA LYS A 80 -5.56 13.79 -10.63
C LYS A 80 -6.05 12.79 -9.60
N LEU A 81 -5.48 12.85 -8.39
CA LEU A 81 -5.83 11.94 -7.32
C LEU A 81 -7.19 12.28 -6.71
N TYR A 82 -7.42 13.57 -6.46
CA TYR A 82 -8.63 14.05 -5.79
C TYR A 82 -9.71 14.44 -6.81
N VAL A 83 -10.12 13.47 -7.61
CA VAL A 83 -11.23 13.65 -8.56
C VAL A 83 -12.37 12.72 -8.14
N SER A 84 -13.56 12.94 -8.68
CA SER A 84 -14.73 12.16 -8.30
C SER A 84 -14.95 10.91 -9.16
N GLU A 85 -14.17 10.75 -10.21
CA GLU A 85 -14.29 9.61 -11.10
C GLU A 85 -13.79 8.33 -10.45
N GLN A 86 -14.34 7.20 -10.90
CA GLN A 86 -13.87 5.90 -10.43
C GLN A 86 -12.39 5.70 -10.77
N PRO A 87 -11.58 5.18 -9.85
CA PRO A 87 -10.17 4.93 -10.15
C PRO A 87 -9.99 3.75 -11.09
N THR A 88 -8.87 3.73 -11.79
CA THR A 88 -8.52 2.65 -12.71
C THR A 88 -7.30 1.89 -12.19
N VAL A 89 -7.10 0.69 -12.72
CA VAL A 89 -5.90 -0.10 -12.41
C VAL A 89 -4.65 0.66 -12.83
N GLU A 90 -4.70 1.35 -13.96
CA GLU A 90 -3.56 2.13 -14.45
C GLU A 90 -3.19 3.24 -13.49
N GLU A 91 -4.19 3.91 -12.90
CA GLU A 91 -3.93 4.92 -11.86
C GLU A 91 -3.23 4.30 -10.66
N LEU A 92 -3.74 3.15 -10.20
CA LEU A 92 -3.15 2.47 -9.05
C LEU A 92 -1.72 2.05 -9.34
N LYS A 93 -1.45 1.50 -10.51
CA LYS A 93 -0.09 1.13 -10.91
C LYS A 93 0.83 2.34 -10.97
N SER A 94 0.35 3.45 -11.52
CA SER A 94 1.13 4.67 -11.63
C SER A 94 1.49 5.22 -10.24
N VAL A 95 0.52 5.28 -9.34
CA VAL A 95 0.73 5.75 -7.98
C VAL A 95 1.67 4.81 -7.23
N GLY A 96 1.46 3.50 -7.35
CA GLY A 96 2.32 2.52 -6.71
C GLY A 96 3.77 2.65 -7.15
N ALA A 97 3.99 2.87 -8.46
CA ALA A 97 5.33 3.02 -8.99
C ALA A 97 6.03 4.28 -8.46
N LYS A 98 5.27 5.33 -8.13
CA LYS A 98 5.83 6.54 -7.55
C LYS A 98 6.14 6.40 -6.06
N ILE A 99 5.33 5.61 -5.36
CA ILE A 99 5.50 5.41 -3.90
C ILE A 99 6.57 4.37 -3.61
N PHE A 100 6.52 3.23 -4.30
CA PHE A 100 7.43 2.11 -4.04
C PHE A 100 8.51 2.05 -5.10
N TYR A 101 9.76 2.21 -4.69
CA TYR A 101 10.89 1.97 -5.59
C TYR A 101 11.27 0.49 -5.62
N GLN A 102 10.78 -0.29 -4.66
CA GLN A 102 10.99 -1.73 -4.61
C GLN A 102 10.10 -2.42 -5.65
N GLU A 103 10.61 -3.46 -6.26
CA GLU A 103 9.80 -4.26 -7.17
C GLU A 103 8.81 -5.10 -6.39
N PHE A 104 7.58 -5.17 -6.87
CA PHE A 104 6.54 -5.98 -6.24
C PHE A 104 5.45 -6.29 -7.26
N GLU A 105 4.65 -7.32 -6.96
CA GLU A 105 3.49 -7.65 -7.77
C GLU A 105 2.25 -7.05 -7.14
N LEU A 106 1.53 -6.23 -7.90
CA LEU A 106 0.35 -5.53 -7.40
C LEU A 106 -0.71 -6.51 -6.91
N GLU A 107 -0.94 -7.59 -7.66
CA GLU A 107 -1.95 -8.57 -7.28
C GLU A 107 -1.66 -9.17 -5.90
N TYR A 108 -0.40 -9.54 -5.64
CA TYR A 108 -0.02 -10.07 -4.34
C TYR A 108 -0.18 -9.04 -3.22
N LEU A 109 0.17 -7.80 -3.51
CA LEU A 109 0.00 -6.72 -2.54
C LEU A 109 -1.47 -6.57 -2.16
N LEU A 110 -2.35 -6.51 -3.15
CA LEU A 110 -3.78 -6.36 -2.92
C LEU A 110 -4.37 -7.56 -2.19
N CYS A 111 -3.95 -8.77 -2.56
CA CYS A 111 -4.40 -9.98 -1.88
C CYS A 111 -3.96 -9.99 -0.42
N SER A 112 -2.74 -9.56 -0.13
CA SER A 112 -2.22 -9.53 1.24
C SER A 112 -3.00 -8.53 2.10
N LEU A 113 -3.32 -7.36 1.54
CA LEU A 113 -4.13 -6.37 2.23
C LEU A 113 -5.52 -6.91 2.52
N LYS A 114 -6.14 -7.52 1.52
CA LYS A 114 -7.49 -8.07 1.67
C LYS A 114 -7.53 -9.15 2.74
N LYS A 115 -6.56 -10.05 2.75
CA LYS A 115 -6.50 -11.13 3.73
C LYS A 115 -6.31 -10.62 5.15
N GLN A 116 -5.69 -9.44 5.30
CA GLN A 116 -5.48 -8.81 6.59
C GLN A 116 -6.61 -7.84 6.94
N PHE A 117 -7.64 -7.79 6.12
CA PHE A 117 -8.83 -6.93 6.30
C PHE A 117 -8.49 -5.45 6.26
N ILE A 118 -7.53 -5.07 5.44
CA ILE A 118 -7.16 -3.67 5.22
C ILE A 118 -7.71 -3.25 3.87
N GLN A 119 -8.60 -2.25 3.86
CA GLN A 119 -9.19 -1.72 2.63
C GLN A 119 -9.76 -2.81 1.73
N THR A 120 -10.50 -3.73 2.31
CA THR A 120 -10.99 -4.95 1.64
C THR A 120 -11.79 -4.63 0.38
N GLU A 121 -12.71 -3.67 0.45
CA GLU A 121 -13.57 -3.32 -0.68
C GLU A 121 -12.79 -2.77 -1.87
N VAL A 122 -11.81 -1.90 -1.59
CA VAL A 122 -10.95 -1.32 -2.62
C VAL A 122 -10.09 -2.40 -3.26
N CYS A 123 -9.52 -3.27 -2.43
CA CYS A 123 -8.70 -4.37 -2.93
C CYS A 123 -9.53 -5.30 -3.81
N ASP A 124 -10.75 -5.63 -3.40
CA ASP A 124 -11.66 -6.45 -4.21
C ASP A 124 -11.95 -5.79 -5.56
N PHE A 125 -12.22 -4.48 -5.54
CA PHE A 125 -12.48 -3.73 -6.77
C PHE A 125 -11.32 -3.89 -7.77
N PHE A 126 -10.10 -3.64 -7.33
CA PHE A 126 -8.95 -3.72 -8.21
C PHE A 126 -8.61 -5.15 -8.59
N LEU A 127 -8.79 -6.11 -7.69
CA LEU A 127 -8.56 -7.52 -8.01
C LEU A 127 -9.53 -8.02 -9.08
N GLN A 128 -10.78 -7.56 -9.03
CA GLN A 128 -11.75 -7.87 -10.08
C GLN A 128 -11.30 -7.30 -11.42
N CYS A 129 -10.78 -6.06 -11.42
CA CYS A 129 -10.28 -5.43 -12.64
C CYS A 129 -9.07 -6.14 -13.23
N LEU A 130 -8.28 -6.82 -12.40
CA LEU A 130 -7.09 -7.53 -12.83
C LEU A 130 -7.38 -8.94 -13.37
N LYS A 131 -8.58 -9.47 -13.13
CA LYS A 131 -8.92 -10.82 -13.59
C LYS A 131 -8.99 -10.88 -15.11
N PRO A 132 -8.42 -11.92 -15.74
CA PRO A 132 -8.54 -12.09 -17.19
C PRO A 132 -10.02 -12.19 -17.59
N GLY A 133 -10.38 -11.48 -18.64
CA GLY A 133 -11.75 -11.47 -19.13
C GLY A 133 -12.70 -10.57 -18.37
N SER A 134 -12.26 -9.91 -17.32
CA SER A 134 -13.06 -8.89 -16.62
C SER A 134 -13.19 -7.65 -17.47
N LYS A 135 -14.34 -7.06 -17.42
CA LYS A 135 -14.62 -5.83 -18.16
C LYS A 135 -15.02 -4.70 -17.22
#